data_ab9a1fe690549f685aaef3d246de7873
#
_entry.id   ab9a1fe690549f685aaef3d246de7873
#
_cell.length_a   1.000
_cell.length_b   1.000
_cell.length_c   1.000
_cell.angle_alpha   90.00
_cell.angle_beta   90.00
_cell.angle_gamma   90.00
#
_symmetry.space_group_name_H-M   'P 1'
#
loop_
_entity.id
_entity.type
_entity.pdbx_description
1 polymer ?
#
loop_
_entity_poly.entity_id
_entity_poly.type
_entity_poly.pdbx_seq_one_letter_code
_entity_poly.pdbx_strand_id
1 'polypeptide(L)'
;SIHSPQLMQSICLNIGLLPDSSDTITDEVIEESCCFTCMNLPYGDVVRVLKAGPSTRGQQRLQYTLSDGSKRDIYGLILKVLSDNPPLVELSIEELMERIKNSAPENMITTKKVRDSLKNWQKLLETLGGLYQVLEWKDDTIHVLDNMFLFYIRWKME
;
A
#
# COMPACT_ATOMS: atom_id res chain seq x y z
N SER A 1 -7.60 12.82 2.46
CA SER A 1 -7.14 13.11 1.09
C SER A 1 -5.63 13.36 1.12
N ILE A 2 -4.93 12.73 0.18
CA ILE A 2 -3.50 12.94 0.00
C ILE A 2 -3.33 14.33 -0.62
N HIS A 3 -3.05 15.34 0.20
CA HIS A 3 -2.86 16.73 -0.27
C HIS A 3 -1.47 16.88 -0.90
N SER A 4 -1.30 16.42 -2.14
CA SER A 4 -0.07 16.60 -2.91
C SER A 4 -0.37 17.38 -4.20
N PRO A 5 -0.04 18.67 -4.26
CA PRO A 5 -0.22 19.47 -5.49
C PRO A 5 0.54 18.88 -6.68
N GLN A 6 1.73 18.36 -6.46
CA GLN A 6 2.54 17.72 -7.49
C GLN A 6 1.86 16.47 -8.08
N LEU A 7 1.26 15.64 -7.23
CA LEU A 7 0.50 14.48 -7.68
C LEU A 7 -0.71 14.89 -8.52
N MET A 8 -1.45 15.91 -8.06
CA MET A 8 -2.59 16.42 -8.78
C MET A 8 -2.19 16.95 -10.16
N GLN A 9 -1.09 17.72 -10.24
CA GLN A 9 -0.57 18.18 -11.52
C GLN A 9 -0.21 17.04 -12.47
N SER A 10 0.43 15.97 -11.95
CA SER A 10 0.80 14.79 -12.75
C SER A 10 -0.44 14.07 -13.28
N ILE A 11 -1.47 13.90 -12.46
CA ILE A 11 -2.73 13.26 -12.89
C ILE A 11 -3.43 14.12 -13.96
N CYS A 12 -3.56 15.43 -13.74
CA CYS A 12 -4.17 16.34 -14.72
C CYS A 12 -3.40 16.35 -16.05
N LEU A 13 -2.07 16.33 -16.01
CA LEU A 13 -1.26 16.23 -17.22
C LEU A 13 -1.54 14.92 -17.97
N ASN A 14 -1.60 13.81 -17.27
CA ASN A 14 -1.86 12.49 -17.86
C ASN A 14 -3.29 12.41 -18.44
N ILE A 15 -4.29 13.02 -17.82
CA ILE A 15 -5.65 13.14 -18.38
C ILE A 15 -5.58 13.83 -19.76
N GLY A 16 -4.83 14.93 -19.85
CA GLY A 16 -4.69 15.68 -21.12
C GLY A 16 -3.90 14.95 -22.21
N LEU A 17 -3.15 13.89 -21.86
CA LEU A 17 -2.37 13.08 -22.80
C LEU A 17 -3.10 11.83 -23.29
N LEU A 18 -4.21 11.46 -22.69
CA LEU A 18 -5.00 10.30 -23.12
C LEU A 18 -5.69 10.60 -24.47
N PRO A 19 -5.60 9.67 -25.45
CA PRO A 19 -6.07 9.92 -26.83
C PRO A 19 -7.58 10.10 -26.96
N ASP A 20 -8.37 9.60 -26.02
CA ASP A 20 -9.84 9.67 -26.00
C ASP A 20 -10.39 10.67 -24.96
N SER A 21 -9.64 11.70 -24.61
CA SER A 21 -10.17 12.77 -23.77
C SER A 21 -11.29 13.50 -24.53
N SER A 22 -12.49 12.92 -24.48
CA SER A 22 -13.74 13.60 -24.81
C SER A 22 -13.87 14.85 -23.93
N ASP A 23 -14.70 15.81 -24.31
CA ASP A 23 -14.97 17.02 -23.50
C ASP A 23 -15.46 16.73 -22.07
N THR A 24 -15.64 15.44 -21.73
CA THR A 24 -16.14 14.98 -20.42
C THR A 24 -15.13 14.04 -19.79
N ILE A 25 -14.63 14.41 -18.62
CA ILE A 25 -13.76 13.56 -17.80
C ILE A 25 -14.65 12.56 -17.06
N THR A 26 -14.49 11.26 -17.35
CA THR A 26 -15.20 10.16 -16.68
C THR A 26 -14.34 9.57 -15.56
N ASP A 27 -14.96 8.75 -14.69
CA ASP A 27 -14.24 8.05 -13.62
C ASP A 27 -13.17 7.11 -14.20
N GLU A 28 -13.46 6.45 -15.33
CA GLU A 28 -12.52 5.57 -16.03
C GLU A 28 -11.26 6.33 -16.49
N VAL A 29 -11.44 7.54 -17.05
CA VAL A 29 -10.31 8.40 -17.47
C VAL A 29 -9.45 8.81 -16.27
N ILE A 30 -10.08 9.07 -15.11
CA ILE A 30 -9.37 9.40 -13.88
C ILE A 30 -8.58 8.17 -13.39
N GLU A 31 -9.19 7.00 -13.35
CA GLU A 31 -8.54 5.75 -12.93
C GLU A 31 -7.35 5.39 -13.81
N GLU A 32 -7.52 5.44 -15.13
CA GLU A 32 -6.45 5.19 -16.09
C GLU A 32 -5.29 6.18 -15.90
N SER A 33 -5.59 7.47 -15.71
CA SER A 33 -4.58 8.49 -15.45
C SER A 33 -3.84 8.29 -14.14
N CYS A 34 -4.52 7.82 -13.09
CA CYS A 34 -3.90 7.44 -11.83
C CYS A 34 -2.95 6.24 -12.01
N CYS A 35 -3.39 5.19 -12.71
CA CYS A 35 -2.57 4.03 -13.02
C CYS A 35 -1.33 4.43 -13.84
N PHE A 36 -1.51 5.28 -14.86
CA PHE A 36 -0.41 5.78 -15.68
C PHE A 36 0.58 6.62 -14.88
N THR A 37 0.09 7.46 -13.98
CA THR A 37 0.93 8.24 -13.06
C THR A 37 1.79 7.32 -12.19
N CYS A 38 1.24 6.20 -11.71
CA CYS A 38 1.98 5.23 -10.89
C CYS A 38 3.15 4.58 -11.63
N MET A 39 3.08 4.39 -12.96
CA MET A 39 4.16 3.74 -13.71
C MET A 39 5.48 4.50 -13.63
N ASN A 40 5.43 5.80 -13.39
CA ASN A 40 6.59 6.67 -13.32
C ASN A 40 7.12 6.88 -11.89
N LEU A 41 6.48 6.28 -10.88
CA LEU A 41 6.88 6.42 -9.49
C LEU A 41 7.90 5.32 -9.09
N PRO A 42 8.96 5.66 -8.34
CA PRO A 42 10.09 4.75 -8.08
C PRO A 42 9.86 3.81 -6.88
N TYR A 43 8.62 3.37 -6.63
CA TYR A 43 8.31 2.54 -5.44
C TYR A 43 8.26 1.03 -5.69
N GLY A 44 8.50 0.58 -6.92
CA GLY A 44 8.41 -0.84 -7.28
C GLY A 44 9.31 -1.73 -6.41
N ASP A 45 10.55 -1.31 -6.17
CA ASP A 45 11.50 -2.09 -5.38
C ASP A 45 11.12 -2.14 -3.90
N VAL A 46 10.73 -1.01 -3.30
CA VAL A 46 10.33 -0.98 -1.89
C VAL A 46 9.06 -1.80 -1.66
N VAL A 47 8.07 -1.71 -2.55
CA VAL A 47 6.86 -2.54 -2.46
C VAL A 47 7.18 -4.02 -2.59
N ARG A 48 8.08 -4.39 -3.52
CA ARG A 48 8.55 -5.77 -3.67
C ARG A 48 9.19 -6.29 -2.38
N VAL A 49 10.04 -5.50 -1.74
CA VAL A 49 10.71 -5.87 -0.47
C VAL A 49 9.69 -5.99 0.66
N LEU A 50 8.80 -5.02 0.83
CA LEU A 50 7.75 -5.05 1.85
C LEU A 50 6.82 -6.25 1.66
N LYS A 51 6.42 -6.55 0.42
CA LYS A 51 5.57 -7.70 0.07
C LYS A 51 6.27 -9.03 0.30
N ALA A 52 7.57 -9.11 -0.04
CA ALA A 52 8.37 -10.30 0.22
C ALA A 52 8.60 -10.54 1.71
N GLY A 53 8.68 -9.48 2.53
CA GLY A 53 9.01 -9.57 3.95
C GLY A 53 10.38 -10.22 4.19
N PRO A 54 10.72 -10.61 5.44
CA PRO A 54 11.99 -11.25 5.77
C PRO A 54 12.12 -12.63 5.12
N SER A 55 13.35 -13.07 4.86
CA SER A 55 13.63 -14.39 4.28
C SER A 55 13.07 -15.53 5.17
N THR A 56 12.38 -16.47 4.55
CA THR A 56 11.81 -17.66 5.22
C THR A 56 12.65 -18.92 5.06
N ARG A 57 13.84 -18.81 4.49
CA ARG A 57 14.72 -19.97 4.19
C ARG A 57 14.01 -21.07 3.41
N GLY A 58 13.13 -20.69 2.45
CA GLY A 58 12.40 -21.62 1.60
C GLY A 58 11.06 -22.15 2.18
N GLN A 59 10.68 -21.77 3.39
CA GLN A 59 9.35 -22.13 3.93
C GLN A 59 8.28 -21.20 3.35
N GLN A 60 7.15 -21.79 2.96
CA GLN A 60 5.99 -20.99 2.54
C GLN A 60 5.32 -20.35 3.76
N ARG A 61 4.96 -19.07 3.64
CA ARG A 61 4.17 -18.39 4.66
C ARG A 61 2.71 -18.81 4.58
N LEU A 62 2.05 -18.77 5.75
CA LEU A 62 0.62 -18.95 5.82
C LEU A 62 -0.08 -17.91 4.93
N GLN A 63 -0.97 -18.39 4.08
CA GLN A 63 -1.79 -17.58 3.21
C GLN A 63 -3.16 -17.34 3.84
N TYR A 64 -3.66 -16.14 3.75
CA TYR A 64 -4.98 -15.72 4.21
C TYR A 64 -5.86 -15.48 3.00
N THR A 65 -7.07 -16.00 3.03
CA THR A 65 -8.08 -15.75 2.02
C THR A 65 -8.79 -14.43 2.35
N LEU A 66 -8.80 -13.50 1.41
CA LEU A 66 -9.46 -12.21 1.53
C LEU A 66 -10.92 -12.31 1.10
N SER A 67 -11.71 -11.29 1.42
CA SER A 67 -13.13 -11.18 1.05
C SER A 67 -13.37 -11.16 -0.46
N ASP A 68 -12.37 -10.75 -1.27
CA ASP A 68 -12.39 -10.80 -2.73
C ASP A 68 -11.98 -12.16 -3.31
N GLY A 69 -11.73 -13.17 -2.47
CA GLY A 69 -11.27 -14.51 -2.84
C GLY A 69 -9.77 -14.62 -3.14
N SER A 70 -9.03 -13.51 -3.15
CA SER A 70 -7.58 -13.54 -3.33
C SER A 70 -6.87 -14.11 -2.09
N LYS A 71 -5.63 -14.61 -2.29
CA LYS A 71 -4.82 -15.13 -1.18
C LYS A 71 -3.56 -14.29 -1.04
N ARG A 72 -3.28 -13.89 0.19
CA ARG A 72 -2.08 -13.10 0.53
C ARG A 72 -1.48 -13.59 1.84
N ASP A 73 -0.17 -13.51 1.97
CA ASP A 73 0.48 -13.66 3.27
C ASP A 73 0.26 -12.41 4.13
N ILE A 74 0.79 -12.42 5.35
CA ILE A 74 0.60 -11.30 6.30
C ILE A 74 1.13 -9.97 5.75
N TYR A 75 2.23 -9.97 4.99
CA TYR A 75 2.84 -8.78 4.44
C TYR A 75 2.02 -8.20 3.28
N GLY A 76 1.57 -9.06 2.37
CA GLY A 76 0.67 -8.68 1.30
C GLY A 76 -0.68 -8.18 1.81
N LEU A 77 -1.20 -8.77 2.90
CA LEU A 77 -2.44 -8.35 3.54
C LEU A 77 -2.29 -6.96 4.19
N ILE A 78 -1.21 -6.71 4.96
CA ILE A 78 -0.99 -5.39 5.56
C ILE A 78 -0.86 -4.32 4.48
N LEU A 79 -0.12 -4.57 3.40
CA LEU A 79 -0.04 -3.63 2.27
C LEU A 79 -1.41 -3.34 1.65
N LYS A 80 -2.25 -4.38 1.47
CA LYS A 80 -3.60 -4.22 0.94
C LYS A 80 -4.44 -3.30 1.82
N VAL A 81 -4.48 -3.52 3.13
CA VAL A 81 -5.30 -2.72 4.05
C VAL A 81 -4.77 -1.30 4.25
N LEU A 82 -3.48 -1.05 4.02
CA LEU A 82 -2.94 0.32 3.95
C LEU A 82 -3.43 1.08 2.72
N SER A 83 -3.70 0.36 1.62
CA SER A 83 -4.23 0.95 0.38
C SER A 83 -5.74 1.14 0.40
N ASP A 84 -6.47 0.60 1.38
CA ASP A 84 -7.93 0.66 1.47
C ASP A 84 -8.45 2.10 1.67
N ASN A 85 -9.68 2.33 1.26
CA ASN A 85 -10.37 3.61 1.34
C ASN A 85 -11.00 3.83 2.74
N PRO A 86 -10.85 5.01 3.35
CA PRO A 86 -9.98 6.11 2.96
C PRO A 86 -8.50 5.79 3.22
N PRO A 87 -7.56 6.25 2.36
CA PRO A 87 -6.15 6.12 2.65
C PRO A 87 -5.79 7.02 3.85
N LEU A 88 -5.08 6.45 4.83
CA LEU A 88 -4.68 7.15 6.04
C LEU A 88 -3.16 7.21 6.11
N VAL A 89 -2.64 8.37 6.48
CA VAL A 89 -1.20 8.58 6.68
C VAL A 89 -0.75 8.08 8.06
N GLU A 90 -1.69 7.90 8.98
CA GLU A 90 -1.47 7.34 10.31
C GLU A 90 -2.55 6.29 10.58
N LEU A 91 -2.14 5.10 10.98
CA LEU A 91 -3.02 4.03 11.44
C LEU A 91 -2.50 3.46 12.76
N SER A 92 -3.33 3.50 13.78
CA SER A 92 -3.12 2.76 15.02
C SER A 92 -3.21 1.24 14.78
N ILE A 93 -2.63 0.46 15.68
CA ILE A 93 -2.72 -1.02 15.57
C ILE A 93 -4.17 -1.50 15.64
N GLU A 94 -5.03 -0.82 16.40
CA GLU A 94 -6.45 -1.12 16.53
C GLU A 94 -7.18 -0.93 15.21
N GLU A 95 -6.99 0.22 14.55
CA GLU A 95 -7.57 0.53 13.24
C GLU A 95 -7.05 -0.41 12.15
N LEU A 96 -5.75 -0.72 12.19
CA LEU A 96 -5.16 -1.69 11.27
C LEU A 96 -5.79 -3.08 11.45
N MET A 97 -5.97 -3.53 12.68
CA MET A 97 -6.62 -4.81 13.00
C MET A 97 -8.07 -4.85 12.55
N GLU A 98 -8.81 -3.75 12.69
CA GLU A 98 -10.17 -3.63 12.18
C GLU A 98 -10.21 -3.77 10.66
N ARG A 99 -9.35 -3.06 9.93
CA ARG A 99 -9.23 -3.18 8.47
C ARG A 99 -8.84 -4.60 8.04
N ILE A 100 -7.90 -5.24 8.73
CA ILE A 100 -7.51 -6.63 8.48
C ILE A 100 -8.70 -7.57 8.66
N LYS A 101 -9.47 -7.41 9.74
CA LYS A 101 -10.65 -8.23 10.02
C LYS A 101 -11.73 -8.06 8.95
N ASN A 102 -11.92 -6.83 8.44
CA ASN A 102 -12.88 -6.56 7.38
C ASN A 102 -12.42 -7.17 6.03
N SER A 103 -11.12 -7.12 5.75
CA SER A 103 -10.56 -7.64 4.49
C SER A 103 -10.40 -9.17 4.50
N ALA A 104 -10.22 -9.80 5.66
CA ALA A 104 -9.98 -11.24 5.81
C ALA A 104 -10.77 -11.82 7.01
N PRO A 105 -12.12 -11.78 6.98
CA PRO A 105 -12.98 -12.06 8.15
C PRO A 105 -12.90 -13.51 8.65
N GLU A 106 -12.61 -14.46 7.78
CA GLU A 106 -12.54 -15.88 8.12
C GLU A 106 -11.21 -16.30 8.79
N ASN A 107 -10.26 -15.36 8.93
CA ASN A 107 -8.93 -15.68 9.38
C ASN A 107 -8.67 -15.17 10.80
N MET A 108 -8.13 -16.06 11.65
CA MET A 108 -7.67 -15.66 12.99
C MET A 108 -6.26 -15.07 12.91
N ILE A 109 -6.19 -13.74 12.74
CA ILE A 109 -4.92 -12.98 12.72
C ILE A 109 -4.78 -12.28 14.07
N THR A 110 -3.68 -12.58 14.79
CA THR A 110 -3.43 -11.97 16.09
C THR A 110 -2.72 -10.65 15.96
N THR A 111 -3.03 -9.71 16.86
CA THR A 111 -2.34 -8.39 16.94
C THR A 111 -0.83 -8.58 17.12
N LYS A 112 -0.40 -9.59 17.89
CA LYS A 112 1.03 -9.91 18.04
C LYS A 112 1.69 -10.19 16.68
N LYS A 113 1.05 -10.99 15.83
CA LYS A 113 1.59 -11.34 14.50
C LYS A 113 1.71 -10.12 13.61
N VAL A 114 0.73 -9.23 13.66
CA VAL A 114 0.78 -7.95 12.91
C VAL A 114 1.92 -7.07 13.42
N ARG A 115 2.03 -6.87 14.73
CA ARG A 115 3.14 -6.11 15.33
C ARG A 115 4.52 -6.67 14.97
N ASP A 116 4.69 -7.98 15.03
CA ASP A 116 5.96 -8.63 14.66
C ASP A 116 6.27 -8.42 13.16
N SER A 117 5.25 -8.44 12.30
CA SER A 117 5.40 -8.17 10.87
C SER A 117 5.82 -6.71 10.61
N LEU A 118 5.24 -5.76 11.33
CA LEU A 118 5.59 -4.33 11.21
C LEU A 118 7.01 -4.05 11.72
N LYS A 119 7.43 -4.67 12.82
CA LYS A 119 8.81 -4.60 13.29
C LYS A 119 9.80 -5.17 12.27
N ASN A 120 9.41 -6.22 11.55
CA ASN A 120 10.23 -6.77 10.47
C ASN A 120 10.31 -5.80 9.27
N TRP A 121 9.22 -5.13 8.92
CA TRP A 121 9.25 -4.08 7.90
C TRP A 121 10.20 -2.94 8.28
N GLN A 122 10.13 -2.46 9.53
CA GLN A 122 11.05 -1.44 10.02
C GLN A 122 12.51 -1.83 9.77
N LYS A 123 12.89 -3.05 10.17
CA LYS A 123 14.25 -3.56 9.95
C LYS A 123 14.61 -3.68 8.48
N LEU A 124 13.68 -4.12 7.63
CA LEU A 124 13.92 -4.22 6.18
C LEU A 124 14.13 -2.84 5.56
N LEU A 125 13.33 -1.84 5.93
CA LEU A 125 13.49 -0.47 5.45
C LEU A 125 14.80 0.16 5.92
N GLU A 126 15.24 -0.10 7.15
CA GLU A 126 16.55 0.31 7.66
C GLU A 126 17.70 -0.27 6.84
N THR A 127 17.59 -1.53 6.39
CA THR A 127 18.63 -2.18 5.56
C THR A 127 18.68 -1.64 4.13
N LEU A 128 17.59 -1.09 3.61
CA LEU A 128 17.56 -0.47 2.28
C LEU A 128 18.24 0.91 2.24
N GLY A 129 18.66 1.43 3.39
CA GLY A 129 19.19 2.78 3.52
C GLY A 129 18.13 3.86 3.35
N GLY A 130 18.41 5.08 3.79
CA GLY A 130 17.43 6.18 3.89
C GLY A 130 16.73 6.63 2.59
N LEU A 131 17.02 6.01 1.44
CA LEU A 131 16.37 6.30 0.15
C LEU A 131 14.88 5.86 0.08
N TYR A 132 14.43 4.97 0.99
CA TYR A 132 13.09 4.40 0.97
C TYR A 132 12.39 4.46 2.33
N GLN A 133 12.55 5.56 3.05
CA GLN A 133 11.82 5.80 4.30
C GLN A 133 10.36 6.17 3.99
N VAL A 134 9.59 5.20 3.50
CA VAL A 134 8.19 5.40 3.11
C VAL A 134 7.21 5.18 4.26
N LEU A 135 7.61 4.38 5.26
CA LEU A 135 6.81 4.00 6.43
C LEU A 135 7.68 4.04 7.70
N GLU A 136 7.06 4.37 8.81
CA GLU A 136 7.62 4.21 10.15
C GLU A 136 6.62 3.48 11.05
N TRP A 137 7.11 2.52 11.85
CA TRP A 137 6.35 1.88 12.90
C TRP A 137 6.83 2.38 14.25
N LYS A 138 5.99 3.15 14.94
CA LYS A 138 6.32 3.75 16.23
C LYS A 138 5.08 3.87 17.09
N ASP A 139 5.21 3.63 18.41
CA ASP A 139 4.15 3.80 19.41
C ASP A 139 2.82 3.11 19.02
N ASP A 140 2.91 1.86 18.53
CA ASP A 140 1.79 1.06 18.03
C ASP A 140 0.99 1.74 16.89
N THR A 141 1.65 2.63 16.13
CA THR A 141 1.07 3.35 15.00
C THR A 141 1.97 3.22 13.77
N ILE A 142 1.37 2.99 12.61
CA ILE A 142 2.04 3.11 11.31
C ILE A 142 1.91 4.56 10.86
N HIS A 143 3.04 5.17 10.57
CA HIS A 143 3.11 6.47 9.93
C HIS A 143 3.56 6.29 8.48
N VAL A 144 2.76 6.74 7.53
CA VAL A 144 3.16 6.83 6.13
C VAL A 144 3.88 8.15 5.94
N LEU A 145 5.19 8.09 5.74
CA LEU A 145 6.05 9.26 5.64
C LEU A 145 6.02 9.88 4.24
N ASP A 146 5.61 9.10 3.25
CA ASP A 146 5.54 9.52 1.86
C ASP A 146 4.15 9.29 1.27
N ASN A 147 3.42 10.37 1.03
CA ASN A 147 2.07 10.34 0.47
C ASN A 147 2.04 9.77 -0.97
N MET A 148 3.12 9.95 -1.74
CA MET A 148 3.22 9.39 -3.09
C MET A 148 3.33 7.87 -3.06
N PHE A 149 3.99 7.31 -2.02
CA PHE A 149 4.01 5.86 -1.78
C PHE A 149 2.60 5.32 -1.50
N LEU A 150 1.79 6.02 -0.67
CA LEU A 150 0.41 5.62 -0.39
C LEU A 150 -0.45 5.62 -1.66
N PHE A 151 -0.28 6.64 -2.50
CA PHE A 151 -0.93 6.68 -3.82
C PHE A 151 -0.48 5.50 -4.69
N TYR A 152 0.83 5.22 -4.73
CA TYR A 152 1.38 4.11 -5.53
C TYR A 152 0.80 2.75 -5.13
N ILE A 153 0.78 2.41 -3.82
CA ILE A 153 0.26 1.10 -3.38
C ILE A 153 -1.23 0.96 -3.66
N ARG A 154 -1.99 2.06 -3.66
CA ARG A 154 -3.41 2.05 -3.99
C ARG A 154 -3.66 1.70 -5.45
N TRP A 155 -2.98 2.35 -6.38
CA TRP A 155 -3.27 2.26 -7.81
C TRP A 155 -2.46 1.19 -8.55
N LYS A 156 -1.42 0.63 -7.92
CA LYS A 156 -0.57 -0.39 -8.54
C LYS A 156 -0.78 -1.79 -7.97
N MET A 157 -1.46 -1.94 -6.83
CA MET A 157 -1.66 -3.23 -6.17
C MET A 157 -3.03 -3.87 -6.43
N GLU A 158 -3.89 -3.22 -7.17
CA GLU A 158 -5.15 -3.78 -7.66
C GLU A 158 -4.94 -4.82 -8.76
#